data_70bb3043a602c2ede0b25a6677143b91
#
_entry.id   70bb3043a602c2ede0b25a6677143b91
#
_cell.length_a   1.000
_cell.length_b   1.000
_cell.length_c   1.000
_cell.angle_alpha   90.00
_cell.angle_beta   90.00
_cell.angle_gamma   90.00
#
_symmetry.space_group_name_H-M   'P 1'
#
loop_
_entity.id
_entity.type
_entity.pdbx_description
1 polymer ?
#
loop_
_entity_poly.entity_id
_entity_poly.type
_entity_poly.pdbx_seq_one_letter_code
_entity_poly.pdbx_strand_id
1 'polypeptide(L)'
;MTRFHTVFLGFVLLVGSQGISHAGWEKLYNRYNIHVASKESRGRATHSASYANYTSPGPGHWMIAPNTELMVKTGRRGLSIRLADGRTVVFEYHAPRMEMSAKEYLGKIMSPEPVDLSGYGELDKQGIKDGKALVGMTKEGVVAALGYPATHRTPSLKESTYVYWRNRFGT
;
A
#
# COMPACT_ATOMS: atom_id res chain seq x y z
N MET A 1 61.76 -6.00 27.99
CA MET A 1 60.96 -6.61 26.89
C MET A 1 59.52 -6.13 27.05
N THR A 2 59.18 -5.04 26.37
CA THR A 2 57.87 -4.39 26.49
C THR A 2 57.06 -4.70 25.23
N ARG A 3 55.94 -5.44 25.37
CA ARG A 3 55.05 -5.81 24.27
C ARG A 3 53.98 -4.73 24.09
N PHE A 4 54.02 -4.07 22.95
CA PHE A 4 52.97 -3.15 22.52
C PHE A 4 51.82 -3.99 21.91
N HIS A 5 50.60 -3.84 22.44
CA HIS A 5 49.38 -4.35 21.82
C HIS A 5 48.75 -3.25 20.97
N THR A 6 48.78 -3.47 19.67
CA THR A 6 48.10 -2.60 18.71
C THR A 6 46.62 -3.01 18.64
N VAL A 7 45.75 -2.15 19.14
CA VAL A 7 44.29 -2.32 19.00
C VAL A 7 43.88 -1.75 17.65
N PHE A 8 43.44 -2.61 16.73
CA PHE A 8 42.79 -2.19 15.47
C PHE A 8 41.35 -1.83 15.75
N LEU A 9 41.03 -0.56 15.71
CA LEU A 9 39.66 -0.04 15.78
C LEU A 9 39.06 -0.13 14.35
N GLY A 10 38.25 -1.17 14.11
CA GLY A 10 37.52 -1.33 12.86
C GLY A 10 36.40 -0.29 12.75
N PHE A 11 36.56 0.65 11.84
CA PHE A 11 35.53 1.63 11.51
C PHE A 11 34.50 0.97 10.57
N VAL A 12 33.35 0.56 11.10
CA VAL A 12 32.22 0.09 10.29
C VAL A 12 31.55 1.31 9.67
N LEU A 13 31.81 1.54 8.39
CA LEU A 13 31.05 2.49 7.58
C LEU A 13 29.64 1.92 7.34
N LEU A 14 28.66 2.42 8.10
CA LEU A 14 27.24 2.27 7.78
C LEU A 14 26.96 3.12 6.53
N VAL A 15 26.98 2.48 5.35
CA VAL A 15 26.48 3.09 4.12
C VAL A 15 24.96 3.08 4.21
N GLY A 16 24.40 4.14 4.77
CA GLY A 16 22.97 4.42 4.67
C GLY A 16 22.63 4.67 3.21
N SER A 17 21.85 3.81 2.59
CA SER A 17 21.26 4.04 1.26
C SER A 17 20.31 5.23 1.36
N GLN A 18 20.80 6.43 1.04
CA GLN A 18 19.96 7.61 0.89
C GLN A 18 19.16 7.42 -0.40
N GLY A 19 17.89 7.06 -0.26
CA GLY A 19 16.94 7.05 -1.36
C GLY A 19 16.91 8.43 -2.02
N ILE A 20 17.10 8.49 -3.34
CA ILE A 20 17.11 9.71 -4.13
C ILE A 20 15.71 10.32 -4.06
N SER A 21 15.55 11.34 -3.22
CA SER A 21 14.31 12.12 -3.12
C SER A 21 14.17 13.02 -4.35
N HIS A 22 13.37 12.62 -5.32
CA HIS A 22 12.93 13.47 -6.42
C HIS A 22 11.84 14.40 -5.91
N ALA A 23 12.15 15.65 -5.57
CA ALA A 23 11.19 16.75 -5.32
C ALA A 23 9.86 16.32 -4.68
N GLY A 24 9.91 15.74 -3.48
CA GLY A 24 8.73 15.33 -2.70
C GLY A 24 8.10 13.99 -3.10
N TRP A 25 8.71 13.22 -4.01
CA TRP A 25 8.37 11.82 -4.28
C TRP A 25 9.25 10.90 -3.45
N GLU A 26 8.65 9.88 -2.86
CA GLU A 26 9.29 8.86 -2.05
C GLU A 26 9.14 7.49 -2.71
N LYS A 27 10.21 6.70 -2.76
CA LYS A 27 10.15 5.32 -3.22
C LYS A 27 9.67 4.41 -2.11
N LEU A 28 8.55 3.72 -2.34
CA LEU A 28 7.90 2.84 -1.37
C LEU A 28 7.35 1.60 -2.07
N TYR A 29 7.04 0.58 -1.28
CA TYR A 29 6.37 -0.65 -1.70
C TYR A 29 5.01 -0.74 -1.02
N ASN A 30 3.95 -1.08 -1.75
CA ASN A 30 2.64 -1.29 -1.15
C ASN A 30 2.59 -2.62 -0.39
N ARG A 31 2.01 -2.60 0.80
CA ARG A 31 1.83 -3.81 1.65
C ARG A 31 0.66 -4.68 1.20
N TYR A 32 -0.33 -4.09 0.57
CA TYR A 32 -1.62 -4.69 0.22
C TYR A 32 -1.96 -4.37 -1.23
N ASN A 33 -2.90 -5.11 -1.79
CA ASN A 33 -3.48 -4.73 -3.08
C ASN A 33 -4.05 -3.30 -3.01
N ILE A 34 -3.85 -2.54 -4.09
CA ILE A 34 -4.52 -1.27 -4.29
C ILE A 34 -5.47 -1.44 -5.48
N HIS A 35 -6.76 -1.39 -5.21
CA HIS A 35 -7.80 -1.47 -6.24
C HIS A 35 -7.92 -0.13 -6.96
N VAL A 36 -7.78 -0.15 -8.28
CA VAL A 36 -7.74 1.05 -9.13
C VAL A 36 -8.89 1.02 -10.12
N ALA A 37 -9.59 2.12 -10.21
CA ALA A 37 -10.56 2.38 -11.28
C ALA A 37 -9.89 3.20 -12.38
N SER A 38 -10.08 2.80 -13.64
CA SER A 38 -9.69 3.60 -14.80
C SER A 38 -10.91 4.13 -15.50
N LYS A 39 -10.85 5.40 -15.87
CA LYS A 39 -11.87 6.07 -16.66
C LYS A 39 -11.20 6.74 -17.85
N GLU A 40 -11.72 6.45 -19.03
CA GLU A 40 -11.31 7.14 -20.25
C GLU A 40 -12.27 8.30 -20.54
N SER A 41 -11.71 9.47 -20.82
CA SER A 41 -12.45 10.65 -21.22
C SER A 41 -11.63 11.46 -22.21
N ARG A 42 -12.19 11.74 -23.38
CA ARG A 42 -11.56 12.55 -24.44
C ARG A 42 -10.16 12.03 -24.82
N GLY A 43 -10.01 10.70 -24.95
CA GLY A 43 -8.73 10.05 -25.32
C GLY A 43 -7.67 10.07 -24.23
N ARG A 44 -8.02 10.45 -22.97
CA ARG A 44 -7.12 10.42 -21.83
C ARG A 44 -7.64 9.44 -20.78
N ALA A 45 -6.82 8.47 -20.40
CA ALA A 45 -7.08 7.59 -19.28
C ALA A 45 -6.71 8.30 -17.95
N THR A 46 -7.60 8.22 -16.97
CA THR A 46 -7.36 8.65 -15.59
C THR A 46 -7.51 7.44 -14.67
N HIS A 47 -6.61 7.32 -13.69
CA HIS A 47 -6.58 6.21 -12.75
C HIS A 47 -6.79 6.74 -11.35
N SER A 48 -7.72 6.15 -10.61
CA SER A 48 -8.02 6.54 -9.24
C SER A 48 -8.16 5.34 -8.31
N ALA A 49 -7.72 5.50 -7.09
CA ALA A 49 -7.94 4.59 -5.97
C ALA A 49 -8.52 5.37 -4.80
N SER A 50 -8.98 4.69 -3.76
CA SER A 50 -9.60 5.34 -2.61
C SER A 50 -9.28 4.60 -1.33
N TYR A 51 -9.21 5.34 -0.21
CA TYR A 51 -9.17 4.77 1.15
C TYR A 51 -10.32 3.80 1.44
N ALA A 52 -11.43 3.91 0.70
CA ALA A 52 -12.58 3.00 0.83
C ALA A 52 -12.31 1.62 0.23
N ASN A 53 -11.21 1.45 -0.52
CA ASN A 53 -10.80 0.18 -1.14
C ASN A 53 -11.96 -0.49 -1.90
N TYR A 54 -12.52 0.22 -2.88
CA TYR A 54 -13.58 -0.34 -3.71
C TYR A 54 -13.12 -1.59 -4.43
N THR A 55 -13.68 -2.76 -4.04
CA THR A 55 -13.26 -4.06 -4.54
C THR A 55 -13.77 -4.40 -5.95
N SER A 56 -14.74 -3.62 -6.45
CA SER A 56 -15.25 -3.70 -7.83
C SER A 56 -15.72 -2.30 -8.28
N PRO A 57 -14.79 -1.36 -8.51
CA PRO A 57 -15.12 0.03 -8.78
C PRO A 57 -15.74 0.28 -10.17
N GLY A 58 -15.95 -0.76 -10.97
CA GLY A 58 -16.58 -0.68 -12.29
C GLY A 58 -15.64 -1.00 -13.46
N PRO A 59 -16.04 -0.64 -14.69
CA PRO A 59 -15.23 -0.88 -15.88
C PRO A 59 -13.83 -0.28 -15.77
N GLY A 60 -12.84 -0.97 -16.31
CA GLY A 60 -11.43 -0.54 -16.22
C GLY A 60 -10.79 -0.77 -14.83
N HIS A 61 -11.41 -1.62 -13.99
CA HIS A 61 -10.81 -2.04 -12.72
C HIS A 61 -9.54 -2.88 -12.96
N TRP A 62 -8.51 -2.55 -12.20
CA TRP A 62 -7.27 -3.32 -12.11
C TRP A 62 -6.65 -3.15 -10.72
N MET A 63 -5.56 -3.83 -10.43
CA MET A 63 -4.92 -3.81 -9.13
C MET A 63 -3.42 -3.54 -9.24
N ILE A 64 -2.88 -2.87 -8.24
CA ILE A 64 -1.46 -2.83 -7.96
C ILE A 64 -1.21 -3.92 -6.91
N ALA A 65 -0.48 -4.97 -7.30
CA ALA A 65 -0.17 -6.10 -6.42
C ALA A 65 0.75 -5.68 -5.26
N PRO A 66 0.74 -6.36 -4.11
CA PRO A 66 1.67 -6.10 -3.02
C PRO A 66 3.13 -6.18 -3.49
N ASN A 67 4.00 -5.46 -2.82
CA ASN A 67 5.42 -5.37 -3.17
C ASN A 67 5.72 -4.75 -4.54
N THR A 68 4.78 -4.03 -5.14
CA THR A 68 5.08 -3.21 -6.32
C THR A 68 5.89 -1.98 -5.88
N GLU A 69 7.01 -1.72 -6.55
CA GLU A 69 7.79 -0.49 -6.35
C GLU A 69 7.03 0.71 -6.92
N LEU A 70 6.83 1.72 -6.10
CA LEU A 70 6.01 2.89 -6.40
C LEU A 70 6.75 4.17 -6.00
N MET A 71 6.59 5.21 -6.78
CA MET A 71 6.91 6.58 -6.36
C MET A 71 5.66 7.22 -5.79
N VAL A 72 5.69 7.61 -4.53
CA VAL A 72 4.52 8.14 -3.81
C VAL A 72 4.77 9.57 -3.37
N LYS A 73 3.77 10.41 -3.50
CA LYS A 73 3.80 11.80 -3.05
C LYS A 73 2.52 12.11 -2.28
N THR A 74 2.67 12.62 -1.06
CA THR A 74 1.55 13.13 -0.28
C THR A 74 1.13 14.49 -0.81
N GLY A 75 -0.14 14.65 -1.10
CA GLY A 75 -0.75 15.88 -1.57
C GLY A 75 -1.85 16.39 -0.63
N ARG A 76 -2.39 17.56 -0.94
CA ARG A 76 -3.41 18.22 -0.11
C ARG A 76 -4.72 17.40 0.01
N ARG A 77 -5.07 16.60 -1.03
CA ARG A 77 -6.33 15.85 -1.11
C ARG A 77 -6.14 14.33 -1.13
N GLY A 78 -4.95 13.83 -0.79
CA GLY A 78 -4.64 12.42 -0.83
C GLY A 78 -3.22 12.15 -1.28
N LEU A 79 -3.02 11.02 -1.92
CA LEU A 79 -1.71 10.59 -2.40
C LEU A 79 -1.70 10.58 -3.93
N SER A 80 -0.54 10.83 -4.50
CA SER A 80 -0.25 10.53 -5.92
C SER A 80 0.70 9.35 -5.96
N ILE A 81 0.36 8.32 -6.70
CA ILE A 81 1.15 7.09 -6.84
C ILE A 81 1.55 6.96 -8.30
N ARG A 82 2.84 6.87 -8.58
CA ARG A 82 3.39 6.66 -9.94
C ARG A 82 4.01 5.28 -10.03
N LEU A 83 3.63 4.55 -11.06
CA LEU A 83 4.17 3.24 -11.41
C LEU A 83 5.39 3.37 -12.33
N ALA A 84 6.16 2.30 -12.45
CA ALA A 84 7.34 2.24 -13.31
C ALA A 84 7.01 2.44 -14.81
N ASP A 85 5.81 2.07 -15.25
CA ASP A 85 5.32 2.28 -16.62
C ASP A 85 4.84 3.72 -16.90
N GLY A 86 4.99 4.64 -15.93
CA GLY A 86 4.62 6.04 -16.03
C GLY A 86 3.16 6.35 -15.70
N ARG A 87 2.28 5.35 -15.51
CA ARG A 87 0.92 5.59 -15.05
C ARG A 87 0.92 6.26 -13.69
N THR A 88 0.00 7.20 -13.51
CA THR A 88 -0.19 7.88 -12.22
C THR A 88 -1.60 7.62 -11.71
N VAL A 89 -1.70 7.13 -10.47
CA VAL A 89 -2.96 6.89 -9.77
C VAL A 89 -3.16 8.01 -8.74
N VAL A 90 -4.31 8.67 -8.81
CA VAL A 90 -4.75 9.61 -7.77
C VAL A 90 -5.45 8.80 -6.68
N PHE A 91 -4.83 8.75 -5.50
CA PHE A 91 -5.40 8.03 -4.37
C PHE A 91 -6.17 9.00 -3.46
N GLU A 92 -7.50 8.90 -3.50
CA GLU A 92 -8.40 9.70 -2.67
C GLU A 92 -8.25 9.31 -1.20
N TYR A 93 -8.08 10.32 -0.34
CA TYR A 93 -7.96 10.15 1.10
C TYR A 93 -8.88 11.11 1.84
N HIS A 94 -9.53 10.63 2.91
CA HIS A 94 -10.45 11.42 3.72
C HIS A 94 -10.14 11.25 5.21
N ALA A 95 -9.31 12.14 5.75
CA ALA A 95 -8.81 12.06 7.13
C ALA A 95 -9.91 11.89 8.19
N PRO A 96 -11.05 12.63 8.15
CA PRO A 96 -12.12 12.43 9.15
C PRO A 96 -12.73 11.03 9.17
N ARG A 97 -12.78 10.33 8.03
CA ARG A 97 -13.28 8.95 7.96
C ARG A 97 -12.24 7.90 8.31
N MET A 98 -10.97 8.26 8.18
CA MET A 98 -9.85 7.38 8.52
C MET A 98 -9.36 7.60 9.95
N GLU A 99 -9.79 8.70 10.60
CA GLU A 99 -9.41 9.05 11.98
C GLU A 99 -7.88 9.10 12.19
N MET A 100 -7.15 9.39 11.12
CA MET A 100 -5.70 9.53 11.11
C MET A 100 -5.25 10.48 10.01
N SER A 101 -4.02 10.96 10.07
CA SER A 101 -3.44 11.78 9.01
C SER A 101 -3.10 10.95 7.76
N ALA A 102 -2.98 11.59 6.60
CA ALA A 102 -2.56 10.92 5.37
C ALA A 102 -1.16 10.28 5.50
N LYS A 103 -0.27 10.87 6.30
CA LYS A 103 1.07 10.33 6.57
C LYS A 103 1.01 9.05 7.41
N GLU A 104 0.19 9.03 8.45
CA GLU A 104 -0.03 7.82 9.26
C GLU A 104 -0.65 6.70 8.44
N TYR A 105 -1.65 7.03 7.61
CA TYR A 105 -2.27 6.07 6.70
C TYR A 105 -1.24 5.52 5.70
N LEU A 106 -0.41 6.39 5.11
CA LEU A 106 0.67 5.97 4.21
C LEU A 106 1.57 4.93 4.88
N GLY A 107 1.99 5.16 6.13
CA GLY A 107 2.80 4.21 6.89
C GLY A 107 2.11 2.86 7.18
N LYS A 108 0.76 2.81 7.12
CA LYS A 108 0.02 1.54 7.25
C LYS A 108 -0.04 0.75 5.95
N ILE A 109 -0.16 1.41 4.81
CA ILE A 109 -0.36 0.76 3.51
C ILE A 109 0.93 0.63 2.68
N MET A 110 1.99 1.34 3.04
CA MET A 110 3.28 1.33 2.34
C MET A 110 4.43 0.93 3.27
N SER A 111 5.54 0.55 2.68
CA SER A 111 6.79 0.17 3.36
C SER A 111 7.99 0.68 2.55
N PRO A 112 9.11 1.08 3.18
CA PRO A 112 10.35 1.40 2.46
C PRO A 112 10.97 0.16 1.80
N GLU A 113 10.67 -1.03 2.31
CA GLU A 113 11.14 -2.32 1.80
C GLU A 113 9.97 -3.24 1.47
N PRO A 114 10.14 -4.22 0.56
CA PRO A 114 9.14 -5.25 0.31
C PRO A 114 8.77 -6.00 1.59
N VAL A 115 7.49 -6.34 1.76
CA VAL A 115 7.02 -7.14 2.88
C VAL A 115 7.11 -8.64 2.58
N ASP A 116 7.35 -9.45 3.59
CA ASP A 116 7.35 -10.90 3.44
C ASP A 116 5.91 -11.41 3.25
N LEU A 117 5.67 -12.06 2.12
CA LEU A 117 4.39 -12.70 1.77
C LEU A 117 4.45 -14.23 1.91
N SER A 118 5.60 -14.80 2.30
CA SER A 118 5.78 -16.25 2.36
C SER A 118 4.91 -16.92 3.43
N GLY A 119 4.59 -16.19 4.50
CA GLY A 119 3.75 -16.67 5.61
C GLY A 119 2.27 -16.85 5.27
N TYR A 120 1.79 -16.36 4.12
CA TYR A 120 0.41 -16.58 3.71
C TYR A 120 0.18 -18.02 3.21
N GLY A 121 -0.95 -18.62 3.64
CA GLY A 121 -1.40 -19.91 3.11
C GLY A 121 -1.83 -19.83 1.65
N GLU A 122 -2.00 -20.97 0.98
CA GLU A 122 -2.34 -21.01 -0.45
C GLU A 122 -3.67 -20.30 -0.76
N LEU A 123 -4.66 -20.42 0.13
CA LEU A 123 -5.94 -19.74 -0.03
C LEU A 123 -5.80 -18.22 0.06
N ASP A 124 -4.97 -17.73 1.00
CA ASP A 124 -4.67 -16.30 1.12
C ASP A 124 -3.93 -15.78 -0.12
N LYS A 125 -2.91 -16.51 -0.59
CA LYS A 125 -2.18 -16.19 -1.81
C LYS A 125 -3.10 -16.10 -3.03
N GLN A 126 -4.05 -17.05 -3.14
CA GLN A 126 -5.05 -17.02 -4.21
C GLN A 126 -5.95 -15.79 -4.09
N GLY A 127 -6.47 -15.49 -2.89
CA GLY A 127 -7.30 -14.30 -2.65
C GLY A 127 -6.53 -12.99 -2.94
N ILE A 128 -5.26 -12.91 -2.53
CA ILE A 128 -4.38 -11.75 -2.81
C ILE A 128 -4.19 -11.58 -4.31
N LYS A 129 -3.89 -12.66 -5.04
CA LYS A 129 -3.74 -12.65 -6.49
C LYS A 129 -5.00 -12.18 -7.22
N ASP A 130 -6.16 -12.64 -6.76
CA ASP A 130 -7.45 -12.33 -7.39
C ASP A 130 -8.06 -11.01 -6.90
N GLY A 131 -7.50 -10.40 -5.85
CA GLY A 131 -8.03 -9.21 -5.19
C GLY A 131 -9.40 -9.45 -4.56
N LYS A 132 -9.62 -10.62 -3.98
CA LYS A 132 -10.90 -11.05 -3.43
C LYS A 132 -10.75 -11.69 -2.06
N ALA A 133 -11.74 -11.47 -1.20
CA ALA A 133 -11.90 -12.30 0.00
C ALA A 133 -12.53 -13.62 -0.38
N LEU A 134 -11.88 -14.73 -0.04
CA LEU A 134 -12.37 -16.08 -0.23
C LEU A 134 -12.76 -16.67 1.13
N VAL A 135 -13.79 -17.53 1.16
CA VAL A 135 -14.20 -18.19 2.39
C VAL A 135 -13.08 -19.08 2.91
N GLY A 136 -12.69 -18.89 4.17
CA GLY A 136 -11.58 -19.62 4.80
C GLY A 136 -10.23 -18.90 4.79
N MET A 137 -10.13 -17.72 4.18
CA MET A 137 -8.93 -16.88 4.30
C MET A 137 -8.71 -16.39 5.73
N THR A 138 -7.45 -16.13 6.06
CA THR A 138 -7.10 -15.41 7.30
C THR A 138 -7.54 -13.94 7.20
N LYS A 139 -7.69 -13.26 8.33
CA LYS A 139 -7.98 -11.82 8.36
C LYS A 139 -6.86 -11.01 7.71
N GLU A 140 -5.62 -11.39 7.96
CA GLU A 140 -4.43 -10.80 7.36
C GLU A 140 -4.43 -10.97 5.84
N GLY A 141 -4.80 -12.16 5.36
CA GLY A 141 -4.96 -12.44 3.94
C GLY A 141 -6.06 -11.58 3.30
N VAL A 142 -7.19 -11.39 3.98
CA VAL A 142 -8.27 -10.50 3.51
C VAL A 142 -7.78 -9.05 3.40
N VAL A 143 -7.04 -8.54 4.41
CA VAL A 143 -6.47 -7.18 4.35
C VAL A 143 -5.45 -7.07 3.21
N ALA A 144 -4.63 -8.09 2.99
CA ALA A 144 -3.67 -8.10 1.90
C ALA A 144 -4.36 -8.10 0.52
N ALA A 145 -5.48 -8.82 0.40
CA ALA A 145 -6.27 -8.90 -0.83
C ALA A 145 -7.10 -7.65 -1.14
N LEU A 146 -7.73 -7.06 -0.11
CA LEU A 146 -8.69 -5.98 -0.28
C LEU A 146 -8.15 -4.59 0.12
N GLY A 147 -6.97 -4.53 0.74
CA GLY A 147 -6.40 -3.30 1.28
C GLY A 147 -6.80 -3.02 2.74
N TYR A 148 -6.20 -1.98 3.34
CA TYR A 148 -6.49 -1.58 4.71
C TYR A 148 -7.92 -1.03 4.84
N PRO A 149 -8.79 -1.60 5.69
CA PRO A 149 -10.19 -1.19 5.78
C PRO A 149 -10.34 0.24 6.31
N ALA A 150 -11.41 0.91 5.90
CA ALA A 150 -11.68 2.28 6.35
C ALA A 150 -12.08 2.32 7.83
N THR A 151 -11.37 3.11 8.62
CA THR A 151 -11.42 3.12 10.09
C THR A 151 -12.81 3.44 10.63
N HIS A 152 -13.56 4.36 10.01
CA HIS A 152 -14.92 4.70 10.46
C HIS A 152 -15.93 3.54 10.39
N ARG A 153 -15.61 2.44 9.70
CA ARG A 153 -16.46 1.23 9.61
C ARG A 153 -15.78 0.00 10.20
N THR A 154 -14.45 0.00 10.25
CA THR A 154 -13.63 -1.04 10.87
C THR A 154 -12.58 -0.32 11.74
N PRO A 155 -12.92 0.10 12.97
CA PRO A 155 -12.04 0.91 13.82
C PRO A 155 -10.73 0.22 14.16
N SER A 156 -10.72 -1.10 14.20
CA SER A 156 -9.54 -1.89 14.53
C SER A 156 -9.47 -3.16 13.72
N LEU A 157 -8.25 -3.57 13.34
CA LEU A 157 -8.02 -4.91 12.76
C LEU A 157 -8.25 -6.06 13.74
N LYS A 158 -8.56 -5.77 15.02
CA LYS A 158 -8.99 -6.76 16.02
C LYS A 158 -10.48 -7.06 15.95
N GLU A 159 -11.27 -6.27 15.22
CA GLU A 159 -12.70 -6.50 15.05
C GLU A 159 -12.97 -7.89 14.45
N SER A 160 -14.10 -8.49 14.82
CA SER A 160 -14.54 -9.77 14.25
C SER A 160 -14.93 -9.66 12.78
N THR A 161 -15.41 -8.49 12.37
CA THR A 161 -15.94 -8.21 11.04
C THR A 161 -15.23 -6.99 10.42
N TYR A 162 -14.80 -7.13 9.17
CA TYR A 162 -14.28 -6.02 8.37
C TYR A 162 -15.30 -5.60 7.33
N VAL A 163 -15.49 -4.27 7.16
CA VAL A 163 -16.43 -3.72 6.19
C VAL A 163 -15.66 -3.15 5.00
N TYR A 164 -15.97 -3.68 3.82
CA TYR A 164 -15.45 -3.21 2.54
C TYR A 164 -16.60 -2.79 1.63
N TRP A 165 -16.34 -1.90 0.70
CA TRP A 165 -17.32 -1.48 -0.29
C TRP A 165 -17.04 -2.13 -1.64
N ARG A 166 -18.07 -2.63 -2.25
CA ARG A 166 -18.00 -3.14 -3.60
C ARG A 166 -17.72 -2.01 -4.60
N ASN A 167 -18.42 -0.89 -4.44
CA ASN A 167 -18.26 0.32 -5.21
C ASN A 167 -18.76 1.53 -4.40
N ARG A 168 -18.81 2.72 -5.00
CA ARG A 168 -19.25 3.96 -4.33
C ARG A 168 -20.67 3.88 -3.74
N PHE A 169 -21.50 2.99 -4.23
CA PHE A 169 -22.95 2.93 -3.92
C PHE A 169 -23.37 1.65 -3.18
N GLY A 170 -22.48 0.70 -2.95
CA GLY A 170 -22.81 -0.59 -2.33
C GLY A 170 -21.66 -1.22 -1.55
N THR A 171 -22.02 -1.91 -0.47
CA THR A 171 -21.13 -2.79 0.34
C THR A 171 -21.21 -4.22 -0.13
#